data_c2dd7b250dc9bd9db5fc00651117994c
#
_entry.id   c2dd7b250dc9bd9db5fc00651117994c
#
_cell.length_a   1.000
_cell.length_b   1.000
_cell.length_c   1.000
_cell.angle_alpha   90.00
_cell.angle_beta   90.00
_cell.angle_gamma   90.00
#
_symmetry.space_group_name_H-M   'P 1'
#
loop_
_entity.id
_entity.type
_entity.pdbx_description
1 polymer ?
#
loop_
_entity_poly.entity_id
_entity_poly.type
_entity_poly.pdbx_seq_one_letter_code
_entity_poly.pdbx_strand_id
1 'polypeptide(L)'
;MSQDPFQQREAEKYENPIPSREFILAHLEKREKPARRDELAQELNITSEEQTEALRRRLRAMERDGQLVFTRRQCYALPERLDLLRGKVIGHRDGYGCLRLENAKDDLYLSAEQMKFCMHGDIILAQAAGADRRGRREARVVRVVEPRNNQIVGRYFVDAGAGFVVPDDSRLSFDILIEPEHTQNARMGAVVVVELEKRPTRRAKAIGRVIEILGDNMGSGLAVDMAVRTHQIPHDWPEAVGQQMAALSEQVPDKAKAGRVD
;
A
#
# COMPACT_ATOMS: atom_id res chain seq x y z
N MET A 1 -2.35 14.24 -35.44
CA MET A 1 -2.04 13.40 -34.26
C MET A 1 -1.44 14.31 -33.20
N SER A 2 -1.96 14.33 -32.00
CA SER A 2 -1.35 15.12 -30.92
C SER A 2 -0.03 14.46 -30.51
N GLN A 3 1.04 15.25 -30.50
CA GLN A 3 2.36 14.82 -30.06
C GLN A 3 2.33 14.65 -28.52
N ASP A 4 3.01 13.62 -28.01
CA ASP A 4 3.14 13.45 -26.56
C ASP A 4 3.92 14.63 -25.95
N PRO A 5 3.34 15.43 -25.07
CA PRO A 5 4.00 16.57 -24.44
C PRO A 5 5.23 16.18 -23.60
N PHE A 6 5.32 14.92 -23.21
CA PHE A 6 6.40 14.39 -22.37
C PHE A 6 7.40 13.51 -23.14
N GLN A 7 7.36 13.52 -24.46
CA GLN A 7 8.20 12.69 -25.31
C GLN A 7 9.70 12.88 -25.02
N GLN A 8 10.14 14.13 -24.79
CA GLN A 8 11.54 14.43 -24.48
C GLN A 8 11.97 13.82 -23.15
N ARG A 9 11.15 13.94 -22.11
CA ARG A 9 11.38 13.31 -20.80
C ARG A 9 11.52 11.79 -20.91
N GLU A 10 10.70 11.14 -21.72
CA GLU A 10 10.76 9.70 -21.94
C GLU A 10 12.00 9.28 -22.72
N ALA A 11 12.43 10.09 -23.70
CA ALA A 11 13.64 9.85 -24.49
C ALA A 11 14.93 9.97 -23.67
N GLU A 12 14.97 10.89 -22.71
CA GLU A 12 16.11 11.06 -21.79
C GLU A 12 16.21 9.91 -20.77
N LYS A 13 15.06 9.29 -20.42
CA LYS A 13 14.98 8.31 -19.33
C LYS A 13 15.11 6.87 -19.79
N TYR A 14 14.74 6.55 -21.03
CA TYR A 14 14.65 5.19 -21.53
C TYR A 14 15.35 5.03 -22.88
N GLU A 15 16.05 3.93 -23.05
CA GLU A 15 16.72 3.56 -24.30
C GLU A 15 15.74 3.34 -25.45
N ASN A 16 14.58 2.75 -25.17
CA ASN A 16 13.48 2.54 -26.11
C ASN A 16 12.26 3.35 -25.66
N PRO A 17 12.22 4.65 -25.96
CA PRO A 17 11.15 5.52 -25.50
C PRO A 17 9.82 5.15 -26.15
N ILE A 18 8.77 5.11 -25.33
CA ILE A 18 7.40 4.94 -25.76
C ILE A 18 6.56 6.09 -25.18
N PRO A 19 5.33 6.31 -25.68
CA PRO A 19 4.46 7.37 -25.16
C PRO A 19 4.32 7.33 -23.65
N SER A 20 4.33 8.52 -23.03
CA SER A 20 4.24 8.68 -21.57
C SER A 20 2.96 8.06 -20.97
N ARG A 21 2.94 7.83 -19.66
CA ARG A 21 1.74 7.34 -18.97
C ARG A 21 0.57 8.31 -19.15
N GLU A 22 0.85 9.58 -19.02
CA GLU A 22 -0.12 10.67 -19.18
C GLU A 22 -0.73 10.68 -20.58
N PHE A 23 0.10 10.46 -21.61
CA PHE A 23 -0.38 10.39 -22.98
C PHE A 23 -1.25 9.14 -23.24
N ILE A 24 -0.85 7.99 -22.70
CA ILE A 24 -1.65 6.74 -22.79
C ILE A 24 -3.02 6.93 -22.11
N LEU A 25 -3.07 7.55 -20.93
CA LEU A 25 -4.32 7.83 -20.22
C LEU A 25 -5.22 8.77 -21.03
N ALA A 26 -4.67 9.89 -21.52
CA ALA A 26 -5.39 10.84 -22.35
C ALA A 26 -5.89 10.22 -23.68
N HIS A 27 -5.12 9.28 -24.25
CA HIS A 27 -5.54 8.53 -25.44
C HIS A 27 -6.73 7.63 -25.14
N LEU A 28 -6.70 6.86 -24.04
CA LEU A 28 -7.81 6.01 -23.63
C LEU A 28 -9.06 6.80 -23.24
N GLU A 29 -8.88 7.99 -22.67
CA GLU A 29 -9.96 8.90 -22.35
C GLU A 29 -10.70 9.36 -23.63
N LYS A 30 -9.96 9.79 -24.65
CA LYS A 30 -10.50 10.19 -25.96
C LYS A 30 -11.15 9.04 -26.72
N ARG A 31 -10.61 7.83 -26.58
CA ARG A 31 -11.12 6.64 -27.27
C ARG A 31 -12.51 6.23 -26.78
N GLU A 32 -12.87 6.53 -25.53
CA GLU A 32 -14.14 6.16 -24.88
C GLU A 32 -14.41 4.65 -24.74
N LYS A 33 -13.58 3.78 -25.32
CA LYS A 33 -13.73 2.32 -25.30
C LYS A 33 -12.48 1.64 -24.78
N PRO A 34 -12.59 0.51 -24.06
CA PRO A 34 -11.45 -0.32 -23.71
C PRO A 34 -10.66 -0.73 -24.94
N ALA A 35 -9.35 -0.81 -24.82
CA ALA A 35 -8.44 -1.16 -25.90
C ALA A 35 -7.61 -2.40 -25.56
N ARG A 36 -7.37 -3.27 -26.53
CA ARG A 36 -6.36 -4.31 -26.43
C ARG A 36 -4.97 -3.71 -26.57
N ARG A 37 -3.96 -4.41 -26.03
CA ARG A 37 -2.57 -3.97 -26.14
C ARG A 37 -2.16 -3.70 -27.59
N ASP A 38 -2.54 -4.61 -28.50
CA ASP A 38 -2.16 -4.53 -29.91
C ASP A 38 -2.83 -3.35 -30.63
N GLU A 39 -4.08 -3.04 -30.27
CA GLU A 39 -4.78 -1.84 -30.72
C GLU A 39 -4.06 -0.56 -30.21
N LEU A 40 -3.69 -0.54 -28.94
CA LEU A 40 -2.93 0.58 -28.38
C LEU A 40 -1.58 0.74 -29.04
N ALA A 41 -0.86 -0.36 -29.35
CA ALA A 41 0.41 -0.30 -30.06
C ALA A 41 0.26 0.34 -31.44
N GLN A 42 -0.78 -0.06 -32.21
CA GLN A 42 -1.07 0.51 -33.52
C GLN A 42 -1.46 2.00 -33.43
N GLU A 43 -2.34 2.35 -32.52
CA GLU A 43 -2.85 3.72 -32.36
C GLU A 43 -1.79 4.69 -31.84
N LEU A 44 -0.81 4.19 -31.07
CA LEU A 44 0.29 4.95 -30.52
C LEU A 44 1.55 4.90 -31.42
N ASN A 45 1.46 4.29 -32.62
CA ASN A 45 2.54 4.14 -33.59
C ASN A 45 3.77 3.39 -33.04
N ILE A 46 3.54 2.39 -32.20
CA ILE A 46 4.56 1.51 -31.64
C ILE A 46 4.74 0.35 -32.64
N THR A 47 5.90 0.28 -33.29
CA THR A 47 6.13 -0.66 -34.41
C THR A 47 7.26 -1.66 -34.12
N SER A 48 8.23 -1.30 -33.26
CA SER A 48 9.33 -2.21 -32.95
C SER A 48 8.94 -3.22 -31.84
N GLU A 49 9.61 -4.37 -31.84
CA GLU A 49 9.39 -5.42 -30.85
C GLU A 49 9.80 -4.94 -29.44
N GLU A 50 10.90 -4.21 -29.33
CA GLU A 50 11.40 -3.64 -28.10
C GLU A 50 10.42 -2.62 -27.51
N GLN A 51 9.85 -1.75 -28.33
CA GLN A 51 8.83 -0.79 -27.92
C GLN A 51 7.52 -1.48 -27.51
N THR A 52 7.14 -2.56 -28.19
CA THR A 52 5.96 -3.36 -27.84
C THR A 52 6.12 -4.01 -26.47
N GLU A 53 7.30 -4.55 -26.17
CA GLU A 53 7.60 -5.08 -24.85
C GLU A 53 7.66 -3.98 -23.78
N ALA A 54 8.22 -2.80 -24.10
CA ALA A 54 8.21 -1.64 -23.22
C ALA A 54 6.76 -1.20 -22.90
N LEU A 55 5.87 -1.17 -23.93
CA LEU A 55 4.45 -0.89 -23.74
C LEU A 55 3.79 -1.93 -22.81
N ARG A 56 4.07 -3.22 -23.01
CA ARG A 56 3.54 -4.29 -22.15
C ARG A 56 3.92 -4.07 -20.68
N ARG A 57 5.20 -3.76 -20.42
CA ARG A 57 5.69 -3.48 -19.06
C ARG A 57 5.05 -2.23 -18.48
N ARG A 58 4.90 -1.16 -19.26
CA ARG A 58 4.27 0.09 -18.85
C ARG A 58 2.80 -0.10 -18.51
N LEU A 59 2.03 -0.78 -19.35
CA LEU A 59 0.62 -1.07 -19.09
C LEU A 59 0.42 -1.92 -17.82
N ARG A 60 1.29 -2.91 -17.58
CA ARG A 60 1.27 -3.68 -16.32
C ARG A 60 1.59 -2.84 -15.11
N ALA A 61 2.56 -1.92 -15.21
CA ALA A 61 2.88 -1.00 -14.13
C ALA A 61 1.70 -0.05 -13.85
N MET A 62 1.10 0.52 -14.90
CA MET A 62 -0.08 1.39 -14.77
C MET A 62 -1.29 0.64 -14.20
N GLU A 63 -1.45 -0.63 -14.56
CA GLU A 63 -2.47 -1.49 -13.96
C GLU A 63 -2.18 -1.71 -12.47
N ARG A 64 -0.96 -2.09 -12.10
CA ARG A 64 -0.56 -2.29 -10.70
C ARG A 64 -0.80 -1.02 -9.87
N ASP A 65 -0.46 0.14 -10.43
CA ASP A 65 -0.61 1.44 -9.77
C ASP A 65 -2.07 1.96 -9.81
N GLY A 66 -3.03 1.16 -10.34
CA GLY A 66 -4.46 1.47 -10.37
C GLY A 66 -4.88 2.54 -11.38
N GLN A 67 -3.98 2.98 -12.24
CA GLN A 67 -4.28 3.94 -13.31
C GLN A 67 -5.09 3.32 -14.44
N LEU A 68 -4.95 2.00 -14.64
CA LEU A 68 -5.70 1.21 -15.61
C LEU A 68 -6.31 -0.03 -14.97
N VAL A 69 -7.32 -0.58 -15.60
CA VAL A 69 -7.91 -1.87 -15.27
C VAL A 69 -7.80 -2.80 -16.47
N PHE A 70 -7.22 -3.99 -16.24
CA PHE A 70 -7.24 -5.05 -17.23
C PHE A 70 -8.53 -5.88 -17.10
N THR A 71 -9.36 -5.87 -18.11
CA THR A 71 -10.70 -6.49 -18.12
C THR A 71 -10.63 -7.98 -18.49
N ARG A 72 -11.69 -8.73 -18.17
CA ARG A 72 -11.81 -10.14 -18.60
C ARG A 72 -11.78 -10.33 -20.14
N ARG A 73 -12.05 -9.29 -20.91
CA ARG A 73 -11.97 -9.29 -22.38
C ARG A 73 -10.58 -8.96 -22.90
N GLN A 74 -9.56 -8.99 -22.01
CA GLN A 74 -8.16 -8.67 -22.32
C GLN A 74 -7.96 -7.25 -22.87
N CYS A 75 -8.75 -6.29 -22.40
CA CYS A 75 -8.65 -4.89 -22.76
C CYS A 75 -8.24 -4.06 -21.54
N TYR A 76 -7.50 -2.99 -21.79
CA TYR A 76 -7.20 -1.94 -20.83
C TYR A 76 -8.29 -0.86 -20.89
N ALA A 77 -8.72 -0.40 -19.72
CA ALA A 77 -9.73 0.65 -19.57
C ALA A 77 -9.34 1.59 -18.43
N LEU A 78 -9.84 2.81 -18.48
CA LEU A 78 -9.80 3.71 -17.33
C LEU A 78 -10.77 3.22 -16.25
N PRO A 79 -10.38 3.26 -14.95
CA PRO A 79 -11.26 2.86 -13.85
C PRO A 79 -12.61 3.59 -13.88
N GLU A 80 -12.61 4.89 -14.16
CA GLU A 80 -13.80 5.76 -14.21
C GLU A 80 -14.80 5.30 -15.28
N ARG A 81 -14.31 4.74 -16.38
CA ARG A 81 -15.16 4.19 -17.46
C ARG A 81 -15.84 2.86 -17.10
N LEU A 82 -15.40 2.25 -16.01
CA LEU A 82 -15.97 1.02 -15.45
C LEU A 82 -16.79 1.30 -14.18
N ASP A 83 -17.11 2.56 -13.90
CA ASP A 83 -17.75 3.01 -12.66
C ASP A 83 -16.95 2.57 -11.41
N LEU A 84 -15.63 2.51 -11.55
CA LEU A 84 -14.74 2.18 -10.44
C LEU A 84 -14.27 3.45 -9.77
N LEU A 85 -14.35 3.43 -8.45
CA LEU A 85 -13.99 4.51 -7.56
C LEU A 85 -12.70 4.15 -6.84
N ARG A 86 -11.72 5.05 -6.88
CA ARG A 86 -10.47 4.93 -6.11
C ARG A 86 -10.64 5.68 -4.80
N GLY A 87 -10.27 5.04 -3.71
CA GLY A 87 -10.37 5.67 -2.40
C GLY A 87 -9.57 4.95 -1.33
N LYS A 88 -9.48 5.60 -0.15
CA LYS A 88 -8.78 5.11 1.02
C LYS A 88 -9.76 4.39 1.96
N VAL A 89 -9.38 3.21 2.40
CA VAL A 89 -10.15 2.42 3.37
C VAL A 89 -9.97 2.98 4.78
N ILE A 90 -11.07 3.30 5.43
CA ILE A 90 -11.12 3.66 6.84
C ILE A 90 -11.86 2.54 7.59
N GLY A 91 -11.10 1.64 8.21
CA GLY A 91 -11.65 0.54 9.00
C GLY A 91 -12.23 1.02 10.34
N HIS A 92 -13.22 0.31 10.83
CA HIS A 92 -13.81 0.49 12.15
C HIS A 92 -13.56 -0.76 13.00
N ARG A 93 -13.44 -0.59 14.33
CA ARG A 93 -13.20 -1.69 15.29
C ARG A 93 -14.27 -2.79 15.26
N ASP A 94 -15.48 -2.46 14.83
CA ASP A 94 -16.61 -3.41 14.73
C ASP A 94 -16.55 -4.21 13.40
N GLY A 95 -15.45 -4.15 12.64
CA GLY A 95 -15.19 -4.95 11.46
C GLY A 95 -15.75 -4.41 10.14
N TYR A 96 -16.52 -3.31 10.15
CA TYR A 96 -16.92 -2.61 8.93
C TYR A 96 -15.96 -1.46 8.62
N GLY A 97 -16.15 -0.78 7.51
CA GLY A 97 -15.34 0.37 7.15
C GLY A 97 -16.06 1.35 6.23
N CYS A 98 -15.34 2.37 5.83
CA CYS A 98 -15.76 3.32 4.82
C CYS A 98 -14.67 3.48 3.77
N LEU A 99 -15.08 3.72 2.53
CA LEU A 99 -14.21 4.11 1.44
C LEU A 99 -14.29 5.62 1.29
N ARG A 100 -13.21 6.31 1.65
CA ARG A 100 -13.06 7.74 1.48
C ARG A 100 -12.54 8.06 0.09
N LEU A 101 -13.36 8.77 -0.67
CA LEU A 101 -13.01 9.23 -2.01
C LEU A 101 -12.34 10.61 -1.95
N GLU A 102 -11.35 10.86 -2.81
CA GLU A 102 -10.62 12.14 -2.81
C GLU A 102 -11.52 13.33 -3.21
N ASN A 103 -12.49 13.10 -4.10
CA ASN A 103 -13.31 14.16 -4.71
C ASN A 103 -14.81 14.07 -4.38
N ALA A 104 -15.20 13.32 -3.35
CA ALA A 104 -16.60 13.20 -2.94
C ALA A 104 -16.81 13.68 -1.51
N LYS A 105 -18.01 14.24 -1.23
CA LYS A 105 -18.39 14.68 0.11
C LYS A 105 -18.74 13.50 1.02
N ASP A 106 -19.26 12.42 0.46
CA ASP A 106 -19.79 11.29 1.21
C ASP A 106 -18.89 10.06 1.03
N ASP A 107 -18.51 9.44 2.14
CA ASP A 107 -17.81 8.17 2.16
C ASP A 107 -18.78 7.04 1.78
N LEU A 108 -18.28 5.99 1.10
CA LEU A 108 -19.07 4.81 0.78
C LEU A 108 -18.87 3.75 1.89
N TYR A 109 -19.96 3.08 2.26
CA TYR A 109 -19.91 2.04 3.29
C TYR A 109 -19.26 0.75 2.76
N LEU A 110 -18.37 0.18 3.54
CA LEU A 110 -17.77 -1.14 3.33
C LEU A 110 -18.27 -2.08 4.43
N SER A 111 -19.08 -3.06 4.06
CA SER A 111 -19.56 -4.07 4.99
C SER A 111 -18.40 -4.93 5.52
N ALA A 112 -18.61 -5.64 6.64
CA ALA A 112 -17.62 -6.56 7.20
C ALA A 112 -17.16 -7.63 6.18
N GLU A 113 -18.05 -8.05 5.27
CA GLU A 113 -17.69 -8.95 4.17
C GLU A 113 -16.73 -8.31 3.17
N GLN A 114 -16.87 -7.02 2.89
CA GLN A 114 -15.96 -6.30 1.99
C GLN A 114 -14.62 -6.02 2.67
N MET A 115 -14.61 -5.79 3.98
CA MET A 115 -13.39 -5.60 4.76
C MET A 115 -12.48 -6.85 4.82
N LYS A 116 -12.98 -8.03 4.45
CA LYS A 116 -12.13 -9.23 4.28
C LYS A 116 -11.17 -9.15 3.08
N PHE A 117 -11.32 -8.16 2.20
CA PHE A 117 -10.49 -7.99 1.01
C PHE A 117 -9.51 -6.84 1.10
N CYS A 118 -9.62 -6.01 2.11
CA CYS A 118 -8.80 -4.82 2.29
C CYS A 118 -8.58 -4.55 3.78
N MET A 119 -7.65 -3.69 4.10
CA MET A 119 -7.32 -3.29 5.46
C MET A 119 -7.44 -1.79 5.63
N HIS A 120 -7.56 -1.34 6.89
CA HIS A 120 -7.50 0.08 7.20
C HIS A 120 -6.25 0.72 6.58
N GLY A 121 -6.43 1.85 5.90
CA GLY A 121 -5.35 2.60 5.26
C GLY A 121 -5.04 2.22 3.82
N ASP A 122 -5.50 1.05 3.32
CA ASP A 122 -5.29 0.65 1.93
C ASP A 122 -5.95 1.64 0.96
N ILE A 123 -5.32 1.81 -0.19
CA ILE A 123 -5.97 2.42 -1.36
C ILE A 123 -6.55 1.30 -2.21
N ILE A 124 -7.83 1.38 -2.50
CA ILE A 124 -8.54 0.36 -3.26
C ILE A 124 -9.26 0.94 -4.47
N LEU A 125 -9.54 0.07 -5.44
CA LEU A 125 -10.58 0.27 -6.43
C LEU A 125 -11.83 -0.47 -5.98
N ALA A 126 -12.95 0.22 -5.99
CA ALA A 126 -14.25 -0.33 -5.63
C ALA A 126 -15.33 0.13 -6.59
N GLN A 127 -16.38 -0.66 -6.72
CA GLN A 127 -17.57 -0.32 -7.49
C GLN A 127 -18.68 0.11 -6.54
N ALA A 128 -19.39 1.19 -6.87
CA ALA A 128 -20.60 1.56 -6.13
C ALA A 128 -21.65 0.44 -6.27
N ALA A 129 -22.16 -0.01 -5.14
CA ALA A 129 -23.16 -1.09 -5.05
C ALA A 129 -24.36 -0.52 -4.31
N GLY A 130 -25.38 -0.09 -4.93
CA GLY A 130 -26.64 0.33 -4.34
C GLY A 130 -26.58 0.97 -2.95
N ALA A 131 -27.68 0.91 -2.22
CA ALA A 131 -27.74 1.32 -0.82
C ALA A 131 -28.12 0.12 0.07
N ASP A 132 -27.58 0.09 1.30
CA ASP A 132 -27.94 -0.89 2.30
C ASP A 132 -29.38 -0.65 2.84
N ARG A 133 -29.84 -1.54 3.72
CA ARG A 133 -31.16 -1.44 4.34
C ARG A 133 -31.37 -0.14 5.17
N ARG A 134 -30.27 0.57 5.49
CA ARG A 134 -30.27 1.84 6.24
C ARG A 134 -30.10 3.05 5.31
N GLY A 135 -30.11 2.86 3.98
CA GLY A 135 -29.94 3.92 2.99
C GLY A 135 -28.49 4.37 2.80
N ARG A 136 -27.48 3.69 3.39
CA ARG A 136 -26.07 4.03 3.17
C ARG A 136 -25.59 3.47 1.83
N ARG A 137 -24.96 4.30 1.03
CA ARG A 137 -24.35 3.87 -0.24
C ARG A 137 -23.20 2.89 0.04
N GLU A 138 -23.30 1.69 -0.51
CA GLU A 138 -22.28 0.65 -0.34
C GLU A 138 -21.25 0.66 -1.47
N ALA A 139 -20.06 0.17 -1.16
CA ALA A 139 -19.04 -0.14 -2.15
C ALA A 139 -18.66 -1.63 -2.10
N ARG A 140 -18.41 -2.19 -3.28
CA ARG A 140 -17.84 -3.52 -3.46
C ARG A 140 -16.37 -3.39 -3.82
N VAL A 141 -15.49 -3.98 -3.03
CA VAL A 141 -14.05 -4.00 -3.29
C VAL A 141 -13.77 -4.82 -4.55
N VAL A 142 -13.07 -4.22 -5.50
CA VAL A 142 -12.61 -4.87 -6.73
C VAL A 142 -11.18 -5.37 -6.53
N ARG A 143 -10.28 -4.50 -6.05
CA ARG A 143 -8.90 -4.88 -5.67
C ARG A 143 -8.24 -3.81 -4.80
N VAL A 144 -7.21 -4.23 -4.08
CA VAL A 144 -6.25 -3.33 -3.41
C VAL A 144 -5.23 -2.87 -4.45
N VAL A 145 -5.02 -1.56 -4.53
CA VAL A 145 -4.05 -0.90 -5.42
C VAL A 145 -2.74 -0.64 -4.68
N GLU A 146 -2.85 0.00 -3.52
CA GLU A 146 -1.71 0.31 -2.67
C GLU A 146 -1.97 -0.26 -1.27
N PRO A 147 -1.29 -1.35 -0.92
CA PRO A 147 -1.34 -1.86 0.45
C PRO A 147 -0.58 -0.91 1.37
N ARG A 148 -1.21 -0.48 2.46
CA ARG A 148 -0.58 0.43 3.42
C ARG A 148 0.16 -0.30 4.53
N ASN A 149 -0.45 -1.34 5.07
CA ASN A 149 0.05 -2.02 6.26
C ASN A 149 0.83 -3.27 5.85
N ASN A 150 2.16 -3.14 5.71
CA ASN A 150 3.04 -4.28 5.55
C ASN A 150 3.63 -4.73 6.90
N GLN A 151 3.75 -3.81 7.86
CA GLN A 151 4.20 -4.09 9.21
C GLN A 151 3.08 -3.79 10.20
N ILE A 152 2.85 -4.69 11.12
CA ILE A 152 1.76 -4.63 12.11
C ILE A 152 2.35 -4.89 13.48
N VAL A 153 2.06 -3.97 14.40
CA VAL A 153 2.35 -4.17 15.84
C VAL A 153 1.22 -4.97 16.45
N GLY A 154 1.56 -5.95 17.26
CA GLY A 154 0.57 -6.77 17.94
C GLY A 154 1.17 -7.63 19.04
N ARG A 155 0.32 -8.44 19.66
CA ARG A 155 0.71 -9.31 20.77
C ARG A 155 0.73 -10.76 20.32
N TYR A 156 1.84 -11.44 20.60
CA TYR A 156 2.06 -12.83 20.22
C TYR A 156 1.40 -13.80 21.20
N PHE A 157 0.70 -14.79 20.69
CA PHE A 157 0.08 -15.86 21.43
C PHE A 157 0.35 -17.22 20.78
N VAL A 158 0.18 -18.27 21.58
CA VAL A 158 0.23 -19.67 21.11
C VAL A 158 -1.05 -20.36 21.56
N ASP A 159 -1.78 -20.96 20.64
CA ASP A 159 -2.93 -21.80 20.90
C ASP A 159 -2.85 -23.10 20.12
N ALA A 160 -3.06 -24.23 20.81
CA ALA A 160 -2.96 -25.59 20.23
C ALA A 160 -1.67 -25.85 19.42
N GLY A 161 -0.54 -25.21 19.80
CA GLY A 161 0.75 -25.32 19.11
C GLY A 161 0.91 -24.40 17.90
N ALA A 162 -0.09 -23.61 17.56
CA ALA A 162 0.00 -22.61 16.49
C ALA A 162 0.28 -21.23 17.07
N GLY A 163 1.32 -20.57 16.56
CA GLY A 163 1.64 -19.17 16.89
C GLY A 163 0.79 -18.21 16.08
N PHE A 164 0.30 -17.15 16.74
CA PHE A 164 -0.40 -16.06 16.07
C PHE A 164 -0.18 -14.73 16.77
N VAL A 165 -0.38 -13.65 16.03
CA VAL A 165 -0.33 -12.29 16.56
C VAL A 165 -1.70 -11.64 16.42
N VAL A 166 -2.19 -11.11 17.54
CA VAL A 166 -3.38 -10.26 17.60
C VAL A 166 -2.90 -8.81 17.39
N PRO A 167 -3.33 -8.13 16.32
CA PRO A 167 -2.99 -6.73 16.10
C PRO A 167 -3.42 -5.81 17.24
N ASP A 168 -2.60 -4.84 17.61
CA ASP A 168 -2.95 -3.80 18.58
C ASP A 168 -3.96 -2.79 17.99
N ASP A 169 -3.89 -2.56 16.69
CA ASP A 169 -4.87 -1.73 15.97
C ASP A 169 -6.20 -2.48 15.84
N SER A 170 -7.17 -2.11 16.66
CA SER A 170 -8.52 -2.72 16.69
C SER A 170 -9.31 -2.59 15.37
N ARG A 171 -8.83 -1.78 14.41
CA ARG A 171 -9.41 -1.68 13.06
C ARG A 171 -8.99 -2.85 12.16
N LEU A 172 -8.00 -3.66 12.59
CA LEU A 172 -7.58 -4.90 11.95
C LEU A 172 -8.27 -6.07 12.69
N SER A 173 -9.35 -6.58 12.13
CA SER A 173 -10.20 -7.59 12.77
C SER A 173 -9.82 -9.04 12.42
N PHE A 174 -8.52 -9.33 12.34
CA PHE A 174 -8.00 -10.67 12.01
C PHE A 174 -6.70 -10.93 12.75
N ASP A 175 -6.44 -12.20 13.05
CA ASP A 175 -5.19 -12.67 13.60
C ASP A 175 -4.20 -13.01 12.48
N ILE A 176 -2.92 -12.84 12.74
CA ILE A 176 -1.83 -13.14 11.82
C ILE A 176 -1.16 -14.44 12.28
N LEU A 177 -1.23 -15.48 11.46
CA LEU A 177 -0.53 -16.73 11.74
C LEU A 177 0.98 -16.54 11.59
N ILE A 178 1.73 -17.08 12.54
CA ILE A 178 3.20 -17.07 12.53
C ILE A 178 3.68 -18.52 12.49
N GLU A 179 4.42 -18.86 11.46
CA GLU A 179 5.04 -20.18 11.36
C GLU A 179 6.14 -20.34 12.45
N PRO A 180 6.35 -21.54 13.00
CA PRO A 180 7.29 -21.75 14.12
C PRO A 180 8.71 -21.21 13.85
N GLU A 181 9.15 -21.27 12.60
CA GLU A 181 10.47 -20.80 12.15
C GLU A 181 10.59 -19.26 12.12
N HIS A 182 9.44 -18.57 12.07
CA HIS A 182 9.34 -17.12 11.92
C HIS A 182 8.97 -16.38 13.21
N THR A 183 9.08 -17.04 14.36
CA THR A 183 8.69 -16.46 15.67
C THR A 183 9.77 -15.61 16.31
N GLN A 184 11.03 -15.70 15.87
CA GLN A 184 12.19 -15.11 16.54
C GLN A 184 12.28 -15.44 18.05
N ASN A 185 11.76 -16.59 18.47
CA ASN A 185 11.64 -17.00 19.87
C ASN A 185 10.79 -16.03 20.73
N ALA A 186 9.83 -15.34 20.13
CA ALA A 186 8.89 -14.51 20.86
C ALA A 186 8.17 -15.31 21.95
N ARG A 187 8.12 -14.77 23.17
CA ARG A 187 7.38 -15.38 24.28
C ARG A 187 5.90 -15.05 24.17
N MET A 188 5.07 -15.94 24.70
CA MET A 188 3.64 -15.69 24.80
C MET A 188 3.36 -14.39 25.56
N GLY A 189 2.55 -13.50 24.99
CA GLY A 189 2.26 -12.19 25.55
C GLY A 189 3.18 -11.07 25.13
N ALA A 190 4.33 -11.38 24.47
CA ALA A 190 5.25 -10.36 23.99
C ALA A 190 4.60 -9.47 22.92
N VAL A 191 4.95 -8.18 22.96
CA VAL A 191 4.61 -7.23 21.88
C VAL A 191 5.66 -7.35 20.80
N VAL A 192 5.20 -7.57 19.58
CA VAL A 192 6.03 -7.82 18.42
C VAL A 192 5.64 -6.96 17.24
N VAL A 193 6.59 -6.72 16.35
CA VAL A 193 6.34 -6.19 15.00
C VAL A 193 6.37 -7.34 14.03
N VAL A 194 5.30 -7.48 13.24
CA VAL A 194 5.13 -8.54 12.25
C VAL A 194 5.13 -7.95 10.86
N GLU A 195 5.91 -8.50 9.96
CA GLU A 195 5.80 -8.24 8.54
C GLU A 195 4.83 -9.24 7.89
N LEU A 196 3.85 -8.71 7.15
CA LEU A 196 2.88 -9.57 6.44
C LEU A 196 3.52 -10.17 5.19
N GLU A 197 3.55 -11.50 5.13
CA GLU A 197 3.94 -12.26 3.95
C GLU A 197 2.74 -12.56 3.04
N LYS A 198 1.61 -12.90 3.67
CA LYS A 198 0.34 -13.12 2.95
C LYS A 198 -0.77 -12.34 3.63
N ARG A 199 -1.45 -11.54 2.85
CA ARG A 199 -2.62 -10.77 3.31
C ARG A 199 -3.83 -11.69 3.49
N PRO A 200 -4.75 -11.37 4.40
CA PRO A 200 -5.95 -12.16 4.59
C PRO A 200 -6.82 -12.16 3.33
N THR A 201 -7.48 -13.26 3.08
CA THR A 201 -8.47 -13.41 2.00
C THR A 201 -9.71 -14.09 2.55
N ARG A 202 -10.78 -14.22 1.74
CA ARG A 202 -11.98 -15.00 2.15
C ARG A 202 -11.67 -16.44 2.56
N ARG A 203 -10.58 -17.05 2.04
CA ARG A 203 -10.27 -18.47 2.18
C ARG A 203 -9.01 -18.74 2.98
N ALA A 204 -8.21 -17.72 3.25
CA ALA A 204 -6.93 -17.86 3.92
C ALA A 204 -6.75 -16.76 4.97
N LYS A 205 -6.24 -17.14 6.13
CA LYS A 205 -5.81 -16.22 7.19
C LYS A 205 -4.57 -15.45 6.73
N ALA A 206 -4.30 -14.33 7.37
CA ALA A 206 -3.05 -13.61 7.22
C ALA A 206 -1.89 -14.49 7.71
N ILE A 207 -0.75 -14.45 7.01
CA ILE A 207 0.50 -15.07 7.43
C ILE A 207 1.56 -14.00 7.48
N GLY A 208 2.39 -14.03 8.51
CA GLY A 208 3.48 -13.10 8.69
C GLY A 208 4.66 -13.70 9.41
N ARG A 209 5.71 -12.91 9.54
CA ARG A 209 6.91 -13.23 10.32
C ARG A 209 7.18 -12.15 11.34
N VAL A 210 7.63 -12.52 12.52
CA VAL A 210 8.12 -11.57 13.52
C VAL A 210 9.43 -10.99 13.00
N ILE A 211 9.53 -9.66 12.96
CA ILE A 211 10.74 -8.95 12.55
C ILE A 211 11.42 -8.23 13.73
N GLU A 212 10.65 -7.93 14.77
CA GLU A 212 11.16 -7.25 15.98
C GLU A 212 10.34 -7.66 17.21
N ILE A 213 11.00 -7.84 18.36
CA ILE A 213 10.33 -8.04 19.65
C ILE A 213 10.54 -6.77 20.46
N LEU A 214 9.45 -6.05 20.76
CA LEU A 214 9.50 -4.78 21.49
C LEU A 214 9.58 -4.97 23.01
N GLY A 215 9.04 -6.06 23.54
CA GLY A 215 9.12 -6.41 24.96
C GLY A 215 7.89 -7.15 25.49
N ASP A 216 7.98 -7.56 26.73
CA ASP A 216 6.93 -8.37 27.40
C ASP A 216 6.06 -7.53 28.33
N ASN A 217 6.59 -6.41 28.88
CA ASN A 217 5.93 -5.60 29.91
C ASN A 217 5.58 -4.21 29.40
N MET A 218 4.37 -3.75 29.72
CA MET A 218 3.85 -2.41 29.40
C MET A 218 4.53 -1.32 30.25
N GLY A 219 5.82 -1.08 30.02
CA GLY A 219 6.51 0.10 30.55
C GLY A 219 6.24 1.35 29.68
N SER A 220 6.56 2.53 30.19
CA SER A 220 6.38 3.81 29.46
C SER A 220 7.13 3.85 28.13
N GLY A 221 8.28 3.19 28.03
CA GLY A 221 9.06 3.09 26.79
C GLY A 221 8.35 2.25 25.72
N LEU A 222 7.75 1.11 26.10
CA LEU A 222 7.10 0.23 25.14
C LEU A 222 5.92 0.91 24.41
N ALA A 223 5.14 1.74 25.11
CA ALA A 223 4.04 2.47 24.49
C ALA A 223 4.53 3.44 23.41
N VAL A 224 5.66 4.08 23.61
CA VAL A 224 6.30 4.96 22.62
C VAL A 224 6.81 4.12 21.45
N ASP A 225 7.48 3.02 21.71
CA ASP A 225 8.00 2.12 20.67
C ASP A 225 6.89 1.55 19.80
N MET A 226 5.79 1.10 20.40
CA MET A 226 4.59 0.66 19.68
C MET A 226 4.03 1.77 18.78
N ALA A 227 3.90 3.00 19.30
CA ALA A 227 3.38 4.13 18.53
C ALA A 227 4.30 4.45 17.34
N VAL A 228 5.61 4.49 17.55
CA VAL A 228 6.61 4.75 16.49
C VAL A 228 6.48 3.71 15.36
N ARG A 229 6.38 2.41 15.69
CA ARG A 229 6.24 1.33 14.68
C ARG A 229 4.86 1.35 14.01
N THR A 230 3.79 1.55 14.80
CA THR A 230 2.41 1.61 14.27
C THR A 230 2.23 2.73 13.26
N HIS A 231 2.84 3.87 13.52
CA HIS A 231 2.77 5.03 12.61
C HIS A 231 3.90 5.07 11.57
N GLN A 232 4.77 4.05 11.55
CA GLN A 232 5.91 3.96 10.63
C GLN A 232 6.80 5.21 10.68
N ILE A 233 7.00 5.76 11.88
CA ILE A 233 7.88 6.90 12.09
C ILE A 233 9.33 6.40 11.95
N PRO A 234 10.18 7.04 11.13
CA PRO A 234 11.58 6.68 11.04
C PRO A 234 12.23 6.73 12.43
N HIS A 235 12.85 5.64 12.87
CA HIS A 235 13.46 5.49 14.18
C HIS A 235 14.91 5.02 14.11
N ASP A 236 15.33 4.53 12.97
CA ASP A 236 16.72 4.18 12.69
C ASP A 236 17.41 5.38 12.03
N TRP A 237 18.62 5.69 12.52
CA TRP A 237 19.44 6.72 11.91
C TRP A 237 19.97 6.24 10.55
N PRO A 238 19.86 7.04 9.49
CA PRO A 238 20.51 6.74 8.22
C PRO A 238 22.02 6.53 8.43
N GLU A 239 22.62 5.62 7.67
CA GLU A 239 24.04 5.29 7.77
C GLU A 239 24.95 6.53 7.66
N ALA A 240 24.57 7.49 6.80
CA ALA A 240 25.28 8.75 6.66
C ALA A 240 25.32 9.58 7.95
N VAL A 241 24.25 9.54 8.76
CA VAL A 241 24.21 10.20 10.08
C VAL A 241 25.11 9.47 11.08
N GLY A 242 25.10 8.12 11.06
CA GLY A 242 26.00 7.29 11.86
C GLY A 242 27.48 7.60 11.56
N GLN A 243 27.85 7.74 10.29
CA GLN A 243 29.20 8.12 9.88
C GLN A 243 29.58 9.53 10.35
N GLN A 244 28.66 10.50 10.27
CA GLN A 244 28.89 11.85 10.79
C GLN A 244 29.06 11.87 12.31
N MET A 245 28.24 11.10 13.03
CA MET A 245 28.32 10.98 14.49
C MET A 245 29.66 10.35 14.92
N ALA A 246 30.14 9.33 14.23
CA ALA A 246 31.42 8.69 14.52
C ALA A 246 32.62 9.65 14.33
N ALA A 247 32.46 10.67 13.51
CA ALA A 247 33.49 11.70 13.29
C ALA A 247 33.43 12.84 14.32
N LEU A 248 32.39 12.91 15.16
CA LEU A 248 32.25 13.93 16.20
C LEU A 248 33.01 13.51 17.48
N SER A 249 33.65 14.48 18.11
CA SER A 249 34.25 14.29 19.44
C SER A 249 33.16 14.23 20.51
N GLU A 250 33.29 13.31 21.49
CA GLU A 250 32.42 13.27 22.67
C GLU A 250 32.57 14.54 23.54
N GLN A 251 33.70 15.22 23.44
CA GLN A 251 33.97 16.46 24.17
C GLN A 251 33.62 17.66 23.28
N VAL A 252 32.85 18.59 23.85
CA VAL A 252 32.57 19.87 23.19
C VAL A 252 33.86 20.70 23.14
N PRO A 253 34.36 21.08 21.94
CA PRO A 253 35.59 21.86 21.84
C PRO A 253 35.43 23.23 22.52
N ASP A 254 36.49 23.73 23.16
CA ASP A 254 36.45 25.03 23.86
C ASP A 254 36.06 26.21 22.98
N LYS A 255 36.41 26.13 21.69
CA LYS A 255 35.90 27.11 20.67
C LYS A 255 34.40 27.15 20.57
N ALA A 256 33.69 26.04 20.76
CA ALA A 256 32.23 25.98 20.70
C ALA A 256 31.56 26.48 21.98
N LYS A 257 32.33 26.58 23.09
CA LYS A 257 31.87 27.14 24.36
C LYS A 257 32.08 28.65 24.43
N ALA A 258 33.00 29.19 23.62
CA ALA A 258 33.33 30.60 23.63
C ALA A 258 32.08 31.46 23.20
N GLY A 259 31.68 32.39 24.10
CA GLY A 259 30.53 33.27 23.85
C GLY A 259 29.16 32.69 24.23
N ARG A 260 29.11 31.49 24.85
CA ARG A 260 27.87 30.98 25.47
C ARG A 260 27.86 31.34 26.94
N VAL A 261 26.73 31.80 27.41
CA VAL A 261 26.48 32.08 28.85
C VAL A 261 25.80 30.83 29.41
N ASP A 262 26.31 30.32 30.51
CA ASP A 262 25.69 29.21 31.26
C ASP A 262 24.39 29.67 31.94
#